data_342d71ac910d6a68bc6ff8ca18c6e56b
#
_entry.id   342d71ac910d6a68bc6ff8ca18c6e56b
#
_cell.length_a   1.000
_cell.length_b   1.000
_cell.length_c   1.000
_cell.angle_alpha   90.00
_cell.angle_beta   90.00
_cell.angle_gamma   90.00
#
_symmetry.space_group_name_H-M   'P 1'
#
loop_
_entity.id
_entity.type
_entity.pdbx_description
1 polymer ?
#
loop_
_entity_poly.entity_id
_entity_poly.type
_entity_poly.pdbx_seq_one_letter_code
_entity_poly.pdbx_strand_id
1 'polypeptide(L)'
;MRVCDRMTDQTASPSSPRYRAVVLAMLLLVYTFNFLDRQILGILAVPIKADLGLSDTQLGALGGIAFALLYSTLAIPLALLADRTSRTWVITVSLAVWSGFTALCGLASSFLQLFLFRIGVGVGEAGGVAPSYAVISDYFPPHQRARALSIYSLGIPLGSAGGVLLGGYIAQTVEWRTAFIVVGLLGLVIAPIFRLVVREPARPVQSGAPVPVGAVFGILAAKRGFWFLALGAACSSMCGYGVAFWLPSLLMRSFGLDLLGAGQFLGGLLLLGGVAGVLLGGFLGDRLGGRDRAYYAWVPAVSYVIGMPLFVIGVLSDSVGFAFALFLVPQALVYVWLGPVLTAVQHLVPAHMRASASATFLLINNLVGLGLGSWAVGSLSDALAPAYGQEALRYAIVAALGFYLLAGLFMAVAGKALRRDWVAA
;
A
#
# COMPACT_ATOMS: atom_id res chain seq x y z
N MET A 1 -6.40 8.53 60.80
CA MET A 1 -7.43 8.43 59.78
C MET A 1 -7.30 9.64 58.86
N ARG A 2 -6.41 9.61 57.87
CA ARG A 2 -6.18 10.54 56.71
C ARG A 2 -4.82 10.28 56.09
N VAL A 3 -4.61 9.05 55.56
CA VAL A 3 -3.44 8.73 54.72
C VAL A 3 -3.96 7.75 53.66
N CYS A 4 -4.85 8.24 52.79
CA CYS A 4 -5.28 7.42 51.64
C CYS A 4 -5.93 8.33 50.59
N ASP A 5 -5.15 9.30 50.06
CA ASP A 5 -5.66 10.14 48.94
C ASP A 5 -4.51 10.84 48.18
N ARG A 6 -3.47 10.09 47.79
CA ARG A 6 -2.45 10.56 46.83
C ARG A 6 -1.98 9.44 45.90
N MET A 7 -2.89 8.67 45.38
CA MET A 7 -2.63 7.74 44.27
C MET A 7 -3.64 7.96 43.16
N THR A 8 -3.76 9.18 42.69
CA THR A 8 -4.52 9.46 41.50
C THR A 8 -3.77 10.51 40.69
N ASP A 9 -3.68 10.24 39.44
CA ASP A 9 -3.38 11.19 38.36
C ASP A 9 -1.90 11.47 38.03
N GLN A 10 -1.17 10.42 37.69
CA GLN A 10 -0.17 10.55 36.60
C GLN A 10 -0.86 10.44 35.24
N THR A 11 -1.81 11.29 34.95
CA THR A 11 -2.22 11.60 33.60
C THR A 11 -1.00 12.23 32.92
N ALA A 12 -0.38 11.50 32.03
CA ALA A 12 0.67 12.03 31.17
C ALA A 12 0.22 13.39 30.64
N SER A 13 0.99 14.45 30.92
CA SER A 13 0.64 15.81 30.51
C SER A 13 0.37 15.80 29.00
N PRO A 14 -0.80 16.30 28.54
CA PRO A 14 -1.18 16.23 27.14
C PRO A 14 -0.12 16.96 26.32
N SER A 15 0.55 16.24 25.43
CA SER A 15 1.57 16.83 24.55
C SER A 15 0.98 18.03 23.83
N SER A 16 1.73 19.14 23.73
CA SER A 16 1.22 20.38 23.16
C SER A 16 0.69 20.15 21.72
N PRO A 17 -0.33 20.89 21.25
CA PRO A 17 -0.85 20.75 19.90
C PRO A 17 0.23 20.90 18.82
N ARG A 18 1.22 21.76 19.06
CA ARG A 18 2.37 21.95 18.16
C ARG A 18 3.22 20.68 18.08
N TYR A 19 3.50 20.05 19.21
CA TYR A 19 4.30 18.83 19.21
C TYR A 19 3.56 17.67 18.55
N ARG A 20 2.24 17.52 18.75
CA ARG A 20 1.43 16.52 18.04
C ARG A 20 1.47 16.72 16.53
N ALA A 21 1.45 17.96 16.05
CA ALA A 21 1.60 18.27 14.62
C ALA A 21 2.99 17.86 14.09
N VAL A 22 4.05 18.09 14.85
CA VAL A 22 5.42 17.66 14.50
C VAL A 22 5.51 16.12 14.44
N VAL A 23 4.96 15.41 15.41
CA VAL A 23 4.92 13.94 15.40
C VAL A 23 4.17 13.44 14.15
N LEU A 24 3.01 14.02 13.84
CA LEU A 24 2.24 13.64 12.65
C LEU A 24 3.00 13.93 11.34
N ALA A 25 3.69 15.07 11.26
CA ALA A 25 4.50 15.42 10.10
C ALA A 25 5.67 14.43 9.92
N MET A 26 6.34 14.02 11.00
CA MET A 26 7.41 13.03 10.94
C MET A 26 6.90 11.65 10.53
N LEU A 27 5.75 11.22 11.03
CA LEU A 27 5.12 9.97 10.62
C LEU A 27 4.67 10.02 9.15
N LEU A 28 4.11 11.14 8.70
CA LEU A 28 3.77 11.39 7.30
C LEU A 28 5.02 11.30 6.42
N LEU A 29 6.13 11.92 6.84
CA LEU A 29 7.40 11.87 6.10
C LEU A 29 7.89 10.42 5.96
N VAL A 30 7.93 9.66 7.05
CA VAL A 30 8.33 8.24 7.02
C VAL A 30 7.42 7.42 6.09
N TYR A 31 6.11 7.67 6.12
CA TYR A 31 5.16 6.96 5.25
C TYR A 31 5.29 7.37 3.78
N THR A 32 5.59 8.63 3.53
CA THR A 32 5.93 9.14 2.19
C THR A 32 7.18 8.42 1.64
N PHE A 33 8.23 8.27 2.45
CA PHE A 33 9.43 7.52 2.05
C PHE A 33 9.15 6.05 1.78
N ASN A 34 8.26 5.41 2.54
CA ASN A 34 7.85 4.04 2.32
C ASN A 34 7.24 3.85 0.91
N PHE A 35 6.30 4.71 0.52
CA PHE A 35 5.67 4.64 -0.81
C PHE A 35 6.58 5.12 -1.94
N LEU A 36 7.49 6.04 -1.66
CA LEU A 36 8.52 6.47 -2.61
C LEU A 36 9.41 5.28 -3.01
N ASP A 37 9.88 4.51 -2.03
CA ASP A 37 10.73 3.34 -2.25
C ASP A 37 10.00 2.23 -3.05
N ARG A 38 8.72 2.04 -2.82
CA ARG A 38 7.92 1.06 -3.58
C ARG A 38 7.79 1.43 -5.05
N GLN A 39 7.64 2.70 -5.36
CA GLN A 39 7.41 3.17 -6.73
C GLN A 39 8.69 3.30 -7.56
N ILE A 40 9.84 3.53 -6.90
CA ILE A 40 11.09 3.75 -7.60
C ILE A 40 11.49 2.56 -8.49
N LEU A 41 11.25 1.32 -8.04
CA LEU A 41 11.59 0.13 -8.84
C LEU A 41 10.77 0.07 -10.13
N GLY A 42 9.49 0.44 -10.08
CA GLY A 42 8.61 0.42 -11.26
C GLY A 42 9.06 1.40 -12.35
N ILE A 43 9.41 2.64 -11.98
CA ILE A 43 9.89 3.64 -12.95
C ILE A 43 11.26 3.27 -13.51
N LEU A 44 12.10 2.58 -12.72
CA LEU A 44 13.44 2.15 -13.11
C LEU A 44 13.46 0.77 -13.80
N ALA A 45 12.32 0.12 -13.99
CA ALA A 45 12.26 -1.25 -14.52
C ALA A 45 12.92 -1.38 -15.91
N VAL A 46 12.73 -0.41 -16.80
CA VAL A 46 13.29 -0.44 -18.15
C VAL A 46 14.83 -0.35 -18.15
N PRO A 47 15.46 0.66 -17.49
CA PRO A 47 16.92 0.70 -17.43
C PRO A 47 17.54 -0.47 -16.64
N ILE A 48 16.91 -0.97 -15.59
CA ILE A 48 17.36 -2.17 -14.86
C ILE A 48 17.33 -3.40 -15.76
N LYS A 49 16.24 -3.57 -16.54
CA LYS A 49 16.13 -4.66 -17.53
C LYS A 49 17.26 -4.64 -18.53
N ALA A 50 17.55 -3.48 -19.08
CA ALA A 50 18.58 -3.32 -20.11
C ALA A 50 20.00 -3.59 -19.56
N ASP A 51 20.27 -3.13 -18.35
CA ASP A 51 21.60 -3.23 -17.73
C ASP A 51 21.91 -4.63 -17.18
N LEU A 52 20.93 -5.29 -16.54
CA LEU A 52 21.09 -6.62 -15.94
C LEU A 52 20.61 -7.78 -16.84
N GLY A 53 20.09 -7.50 -18.03
CA GLY A 53 19.62 -8.51 -18.98
C GLY A 53 18.41 -9.32 -18.48
N LEU A 54 17.49 -8.69 -17.75
CA LEU A 54 16.38 -9.37 -17.09
C LEU A 54 15.19 -9.61 -18.02
N SER A 55 14.43 -10.69 -17.75
CA SER A 55 13.11 -10.89 -18.34
C SER A 55 12.04 -10.04 -17.62
N ASP A 56 10.86 -9.88 -18.24
CA ASP A 56 9.73 -9.21 -17.59
C ASP A 56 9.22 -10.03 -16.39
N THR A 57 9.28 -11.36 -16.44
CA THR A 57 9.00 -12.25 -15.29
C THR A 57 9.90 -11.95 -14.10
N GLN A 58 11.21 -11.80 -14.33
CA GLN A 58 12.19 -11.47 -13.27
C GLN A 58 11.93 -10.09 -12.68
N LEU A 59 11.69 -9.08 -13.52
CA LEU A 59 11.34 -7.74 -13.07
C LEU A 59 10.05 -7.73 -12.24
N GLY A 60 9.02 -8.43 -12.70
CA GLY A 60 7.76 -8.58 -11.98
C GLY A 60 7.95 -9.27 -10.62
N ALA A 61 8.84 -10.27 -10.54
CA ALA A 61 9.20 -10.94 -9.28
C ALA A 61 9.89 -9.98 -8.30
N LEU A 62 10.76 -9.08 -8.77
CA LEU A 62 11.40 -8.03 -7.95
C LEU A 62 10.38 -7.04 -7.38
N GLY A 63 9.39 -6.66 -8.18
CA GLY A 63 8.33 -5.71 -7.78
C GLY A 63 7.26 -6.31 -6.86
N GLY A 64 7.04 -7.62 -6.95
CA GLY A 64 5.99 -8.33 -6.22
C GLY A 64 6.52 -9.31 -5.18
N ILE A 65 6.87 -10.51 -5.60
CA ILE A 65 7.18 -11.66 -4.73
C ILE A 65 8.32 -11.34 -3.75
N ALA A 66 9.42 -10.77 -4.24
CA ALA A 66 10.59 -10.45 -3.44
C ALA A 66 10.25 -9.55 -2.24
N PHE A 67 9.39 -8.58 -2.47
CA PHE A 67 8.97 -7.65 -1.44
C PHE A 67 7.83 -8.21 -0.57
N ALA A 68 6.75 -8.71 -1.19
CA ALA A 68 5.51 -9.01 -0.50
C ALA A 68 5.61 -10.18 0.46
N LEU A 69 6.47 -11.16 0.20
CA LEU A 69 6.57 -12.39 0.99
C LEU A 69 6.89 -12.09 2.45
N LEU A 70 7.99 -11.40 2.72
CA LEU A 70 8.39 -11.08 4.09
C LEU A 70 7.71 -9.84 4.64
N TYR A 71 7.37 -8.86 3.79
CA TYR A 71 6.55 -7.72 4.20
C TYR A 71 5.23 -8.16 4.84
N SER A 72 4.49 -9.06 4.19
CA SER A 72 3.17 -9.49 4.66
C SER A 72 3.26 -10.41 5.88
N THR A 73 4.21 -11.34 5.90
CA THR A 73 4.34 -12.33 6.98
C THR A 73 4.94 -11.73 8.25
N LEU A 74 5.89 -10.80 8.15
CA LEU A 74 6.55 -10.16 9.30
C LEU A 74 5.77 -8.97 9.87
N ALA A 75 4.78 -8.42 9.16
CA ALA A 75 3.98 -7.29 9.65
C ALA A 75 3.31 -7.59 11.00
N ILE A 76 2.78 -8.80 11.19
CA ILE A 76 2.13 -9.20 12.46
C ILE A 76 3.15 -9.38 13.59
N PRO A 77 4.24 -10.17 13.45
CA PRO A 77 5.26 -10.29 14.50
C PRO A 77 5.89 -8.95 14.89
N LEU A 78 6.17 -8.07 13.93
CA LEU A 78 6.77 -6.75 14.22
C LEU A 78 5.77 -5.79 14.89
N ALA A 79 4.48 -5.86 14.55
CA ALA A 79 3.44 -5.14 15.30
C ALA A 79 3.38 -5.60 16.77
N LEU A 80 3.40 -6.92 17.01
CA LEU A 80 3.43 -7.48 18.36
C LEU A 80 4.70 -7.10 19.12
N LEU A 81 5.86 -7.06 18.45
CA LEU A 81 7.11 -6.58 19.02
C LEU A 81 6.99 -5.10 19.43
N ALA A 82 6.41 -4.27 18.57
CA ALA A 82 6.20 -2.84 18.85
C ALA A 82 5.25 -2.61 20.04
N ASP A 83 4.25 -3.47 20.21
CA ASP A 83 3.35 -3.40 21.37
C ASP A 83 4.03 -3.82 22.68
N ARG A 84 5.04 -4.67 22.64
CA ARG A 84 5.80 -5.13 23.81
C ARG A 84 7.04 -4.28 24.13
N THR A 85 7.55 -3.55 23.14
CA THR A 85 8.76 -2.73 23.23
C THR A 85 8.46 -1.26 22.95
N SER A 86 9.34 -0.50 22.34
CA SER A 86 9.12 0.89 21.91
C SER A 86 8.66 0.95 20.47
N ARG A 87 7.49 1.52 20.20
CA ARG A 87 6.95 1.72 18.85
C ARG A 87 7.83 2.62 18.02
N THR A 88 8.34 3.69 18.64
CA THR A 88 9.23 4.63 17.95
C THR A 88 10.58 3.98 17.59
N TRP A 89 11.11 3.09 18.41
CA TRP A 89 12.30 2.31 18.08
C TRP A 89 12.05 1.32 16.95
N VAL A 90 10.93 0.61 16.97
CA VAL A 90 10.58 -0.32 15.88
C VAL A 90 10.46 0.43 14.56
N ILE A 91 9.78 1.60 14.52
CA ILE A 91 9.70 2.44 13.31
C ILE A 91 11.10 2.89 12.86
N THR A 92 11.95 3.34 13.80
CA THR A 92 13.31 3.84 13.48
C THR A 92 14.19 2.74 12.88
N VAL A 93 14.23 1.57 13.52
CA VAL A 93 15.02 0.43 13.03
C VAL A 93 14.48 -0.05 11.68
N SER A 94 13.16 -0.14 11.56
CA SER A 94 12.49 -0.49 10.31
C SER A 94 12.91 0.46 9.20
N LEU A 95 12.81 1.78 9.41
CA LEU A 95 13.21 2.80 8.45
C LEU A 95 14.69 2.66 8.05
N ALA A 96 15.59 2.46 9.03
CA ALA A 96 17.02 2.29 8.76
C ALA A 96 17.30 1.00 7.95
N VAL A 97 16.63 -0.12 8.29
CA VAL A 97 16.81 -1.40 7.60
C VAL A 97 16.35 -1.31 6.16
N TRP A 98 15.07 -0.86 5.89
CA TRP A 98 14.63 -0.82 4.49
C TRP A 98 15.44 0.19 3.68
N SER A 99 15.78 1.36 4.25
CA SER A 99 16.58 2.37 3.55
C SER A 99 17.99 1.88 3.23
N GLY A 100 18.60 1.14 4.15
CA GLY A 100 19.89 0.49 3.91
C GLY A 100 19.83 -0.53 2.76
N PHE A 101 18.83 -1.39 2.76
CA PHE A 101 18.61 -2.33 1.65
C PHE A 101 18.22 -1.65 0.34
N THR A 102 17.49 -0.51 0.39
CA THR A 102 17.25 0.30 -0.79
C THR A 102 18.54 0.85 -1.38
N ALA A 103 19.44 1.39 -0.56
CA ALA A 103 20.77 1.82 -1.03
C ALA A 103 21.56 0.65 -1.64
N LEU A 104 21.53 -0.54 -1.03
CA LEU A 104 22.16 -1.75 -1.55
C LEU A 104 21.56 -2.18 -2.91
N CYS A 105 20.27 -1.94 -3.17
CA CYS A 105 19.70 -2.20 -4.50
C CYS A 105 20.45 -1.45 -5.61
N GLY A 106 20.96 -0.25 -5.33
CA GLY A 106 21.78 0.51 -6.29
C GLY A 106 23.17 -0.10 -6.54
N LEU A 107 23.63 -1.00 -5.69
CA LEU A 107 24.93 -1.71 -5.84
C LEU A 107 24.78 -3.11 -6.47
N ALA A 108 23.54 -3.52 -6.80
CA ALA A 108 23.28 -4.84 -7.34
C ALA A 108 23.86 -4.98 -8.76
N SER A 109 24.57 -6.09 -9.01
CA SER A 109 25.14 -6.46 -10.30
C SER A 109 24.48 -7.70 -10.92
N SER A 110 23.47 -8.27 -10.26
CA SER A 110 22.74 -9.44 -10.72
C SER A 110 21.30 -9.46 -10.23
N PHE A 111 20.45 -10.24 -10.91
CA PHE A 111 19.08 -10.51 -10.47
C PHE A 111 19.01 -11.00 -9.04
N LEU A 112 19.84 -11.98 -8.68
CA LEU A 112 19.81 -12.58 -7.34
C LEU A 112 20.14 -11.57 -6.23
N GLN A 113 21.15 -10.73 -6.43
CA GLN A 113 21.49 -9.68 -5.47
C GLN A 113 20.36 -8.70 -5.31
N LEU A 114 19.79 -8.19 -6.41
CA LEU A 114 18.67 -7.26 -6.38
C LEU A 114 17.44 -7.90 -5.71
N PHE A 115 17.17 -9.18 -6.00
CA PHE A 115 16.07 -9.93 -5.39
C PHE A 115 16.24 -10.06 -3.86
N LEU A 116 17.41 -10.43 -3.40
CA LEU A 116 17.71 -10.54 -1.96
C LEU A 116 17.64 -9.18 -1.24
N PHE A 117 18.14 -8.12 -1.88
CA PHE A 117 18.03 -6.77 -1.31
C PHE A 117 16.58 -6.30 -1.25
N ARG A 118 15.74 -6.61 -2.25
CA ARG A 118 14.30 -6.34 -2.21
C ARG A 118 13.55 -7.12 -1.12
N ILE A 119 13.99 -8.35 -0.83
CA ILE A 119 13.50 -9.09 0.36
C ILE A 119 13.85 -8.31 1.64
N GLY A 120 15.08 -7.80 1.76
CA GLY A 120 15.52 -7.00 2.89
C GLY A 120 14.72 -5.69 3.06
N VAL A 121 14.37 -5.03 1.95
CA VAL A 121 13.45 -3.88 1.97
C VAL A 121 12.10 -4.30 2.56
N GLY A 122 11.51 -5.42 2.09
CA GLY A 122 10.24 -5.93 2.60
C GLY A 122 10.28 -6.24 4.11
N VAL A 123 11.39 -6.82 4.61
CA VAL A 123 11.61 -7.04 6.05
C VAL A 123 11.57 -5.74 6.83
N GLY A 124 12.30 -4.72 6.36
CA GLY A 124 12.35 -3.42 7.01
C GLY A 124 10.99 -2.73 7.02
N GLU A 125 10.30 -2.66 5.88
CA GLU A 125 9.02 -1.97 5.78
C GLU A 125 7.89 -2.60 6.62
N ALA A 126 7.96 -3.90 6.89
CA ALA A 126 6.94 -4.61 7.66
C ALA A 126 6.71 -4.04 9.07
N GLY A 127 7.71 -3.41 9.68
CA GLY A 127 7.61 -2.80 11.01
C GLY A 127 7.22 -1.31 11.01
N GLY A 128 6.89 -0.71 9.86
CA GLY A 128 6.62 0.73 9.78
C GLY A 128 5.16 1.12 10.07
N VAL A 129 4.21 0.51 9.38
CA VAL A 129 2.83 1.01 9.27
C VAL A 129 2.00 0.80 10.56
N ALA A 130 1.96 -0.43 11.07
CA ALA A 130 1.13 -0.75 12.24
C ALA A 130 1.55 0.02 13.51
N PRO A 131 2.86 0.11 13.85
CA PRO A 131 3.29 0.96 14.96
C PRO A 131 2.99 2.44 14.75
N SER A 132 3.04 2.96 13.51
CA SER A 132 2.69 4.35 13.20
C SER A 132 1.23 4.66 13.50
N TYR A 133 0.29 3.77 13.13
CA TYR A 133 -1.11 3.90 13.49
C TYR A 133 -1.32 3.94 15.01
N ALA A 134 -0.58 3.09 15.74
CA ALA A 134 -0.66 3.05 17.19
C ALA A 134 -0.12 4.35 17.82
N VAL A 135 1.02 4.88 17.36
CA VAL A 135 1.57 6.17 17.82
C VAL A 135 0.59 7.31 17.56
N ILE A 136 -0.04 7.37 16.39
CA ILE A 136 -1.08 8.37 16.10
C ILE A 136 -2.25 8.25 17.08
N SER A 137 -2.70 7.04 17.36
CA SER A 137 -3.81 6.81 18.29
C SER A 137 -3.49 7.20 19.73
N ASP A 138 -2.22 7.14 20.13
CA ASP A 138 -1.77 7.54 21.47
C ASP A 138 -1.61 9.07 21.59
N TYR A 139 -1.16 9.74 20.53
CA TYR A 139 -0.97 11.21 20.53
C TYR A 139 -2.27 11.99 20.32
N PHE A 140 -3.25 11.42 19.58
CA PHE A 140 -4.46 12.13 19.21
C PHE A 140 -5.69 11.62 19.95
N PRO A 141 -6.51 12.50 20.55
CA PRO A 141 -7.76 12.11 21.20
C PRO A 141 -8.75 11.51 20.18
N PRO A 142 -9.73 10.69 20.60
CA PRO A 142 -10.62 9.96 19.69
C PRO A 142 -11.27 10.82 18.60
N HIS A 143 -11.71 12.03 18.94
CA HIS A 143 -12.36 12.95 18.00
C HIS A 143 -11.42 13.58 16.95
N GLN A 144 -10.09 13.45 17.10
CA GLN A 144 -9.08 13.94 16.16
C GLN A 144 -8.36 12.82 15.39
N ARG A 145 -8.51 11.55 15.81
CA ARG A 145 -7.78 10.40 15.23
C ARG A 145 -8.08 10.21 13.74
N ALA A 146 -9.35 10.28 13.35
CA ALA A 146 -9.73 10.13 11.95
C ALA A 146 -9.03 11.16 11.05
N ARG A 147 -9.01 12.44 11.47
CA ARG A 147 -8.31 13.50 10.76
C ARG A 147 -6.80 13.27 10.70
N ALA A 148 -6.17 12.86 11.81
CA ALA A 148 -4.74 12.59 11.86
C ALA A 148 -4.36 11.40 10.95
N LEU A 149 -5.16 10.33 10.95
CA LEU A 149 -4.97 9.18 10.05
C LEU A 149 -5.17 9.54 8.59
N SER A 150 -6.12 10.42 8.26
CA SER A 150 -6.30 10.93 6.88
C SER A 150 -5.08 11.73 6.41
N ILE A 151 -4.53 12.60 7.27
CA ILE A 151 -3.29 13.35 6.95
C ILE A 151 -2.12 12.37 6.76
N TYR A 152 -1.95 11.39 7.65
CA TYR A 152 -0.93 10.35 7.52
C TYR A 152 -1.06 9.59 6.20
N SER A 153 -2.29 9.26 5.78
CA SER A 153 -2.57 8.53 4.54
C SER A 153 -2.21 9.31 3.27
N LEU A 154 -2.05 10.64 3.34
CA LEU A 154 -1.51 11.43 2.23
C LEU A 154 -0.08 11.01 1.85
N GLY A 155 0.64 10.33 2.75
CA GLY A 155 1.93 9.72 2.44
C GLY A 155 1.89 8.75 1.27
N ILE A 156 0.74 8.09 1.01
CA ILE A 156 0.56 7.17 -0.12
C ILE A 156 0.71 7.91 -1.46
N PRO A 157 -0.17 8.84 -1.83
CA PRO A 157 -0.07 9.53 -3.11
C PRO A 157 1.18 10.43 -3.21
N LEU A 158 1.59 11.09 -2.12
CA LEU A 158 2.78 11.94 -2.12
C LEU A 158 4.06 11.11 -2.33
N GLY A 159 4.20 9.99 -1.63
CA GLY A 159 5.34 9.10 -1.77
C GLY A 159 5.37 8.42 -3.13
N SER A 160 4.22 7.94 -3.60
CA SER A 160 4.13 7.30 -4.91
C SER A 160 4.48 8.27 -6.04
N ALA A 161 3.95 9.49 -6.03
CA ALA A 161 4.31 10.52 -7.01
C ALA A 161 5.78 10.95 -6.89
N GLY A 162 6.26 11.16 -5.65
CA GLY A 162 7.66 11.48 -5.38
C GLY A 162 8.61 10.41 -5.91
N GLY A 163 8.28 9.13 -5.72
CA GLY A 163 9.09 8.00 -6.20
C GLY A 163 9.25 7.96 -7.71
N VAL A 164 8.16 8.12 -8.45
CA VAL A 164 8.23 8.12 -9.92
C VAL A 164 8.89 9.38 -10.47
N LEU A 165 8.64 10.55 -9.86
CA LEU A 165 9.25 11.82 -10.29
C LEU A 165 10.75 11.86 -10.00
N LEU A 166 11.16 11.59 -8.76
CA LEU A 166 12.57 11.61 -8.36
C LEU A 166 13.35 10.47 -9.02
N GLY A 167 12.77 9.26 -9.02
CA GLY A 167 13.40 8.11 -9.66
C GLY A 167 13.61 8.33 -11.15
N GLY A 168 12.58 8.81 -11.85
CA GLY A 168 12.67 9.14 -13.28
C GLY A 168 13.69 10.24 -13.56
N TYR A 169 13.66 11.34 -12.79
CA TYR A 169 14.60 12.45 -12.95
C TYR A 169 16.06 12.03 -12.73
N ILE A 170 16.36 11.36 -11.61
CA ILE A 170 17.73 10.94 -11.30
C ILE A 170 18.24 9.93 -12.33
N ALA A 171 17.43 8.97 -12.72
CA ALA A 171 17.84 7.96 -13.69
C ALA A 171 18.00 8.51 -15.12
N GLN A 172 17.23 9.55 -15.48
CA GLN A 172 17.39 10.25 -16.76
C GLN A 172 18.67 11.09 -16.82
N THR A 173 19.05 11.72 -15.68
CA THR A 173 20.18 12.66 -15.63
C THR A 173 21.50 12.02 -15.27
N VAL A 174 21.47 10.92 -14.51
CA VAL A 174 22.67 10.21 -14.03
C VAL A 174 22.57 8.74 -14.41
N GLU A 175 21.94 7.90 -13.56
CA GLU A 175 21.72 6.47 -13.78
C GLU A 175 20.73 5.90 -12.74
N TRP A 176 20.17 4.70 -13.03
CA TRP A 176 19.20 4.07 -12.13
C TRP A 176 19.77 3.67 -10.76
N ARG A 177 21.07 3.30 -10.70
CA ARG A 177 21.75 2.95 -9.44
C ARG A 177 21.79 4.11 -8.48
N THR A 178 22.13 5.29 -8.98
CA THR A 178 22.17 6.54 -8.21
C THR A 178 20.81 6.87 -7.58
N ALA A 179 19.71 6.57 -8.27
CA ALA A 179 18.37 6.80 -7.72
C ALA A 179 18.11 5.97 -6.44
N PHE A 180 18.47 4.68 -6.44
CA PHE A 180 18.36 3.82 -5.26
C PHE A 180 19.29 4.28 -4.12
N ILE A 181 20.55 4.61 -4.45
CA ILE A 181 21.52 5.05 -3.45
C ILE A 181 21.07 6.34 -2.78
N VAL A 182 20.66 7.35 -3.54
CA VAL A 182 20.19 8.64 -3.01
C VAL A 182 18.96 8.45 -2.11
N VAL A 183 17.96 7.71 -2.57
CA VAL A 183 16.75 7.47 -1.77
C VAL A 183 17.07 6.70 -0.50
N GLY A 184 17.87 5.64 -0.59
CA GLY A 184 18.25 4.86 0.58
C GLY A 184 19.06 5.68 1.59
N LEU A 185 20.03 6.48 1.15
CA LEU A 185 20.82 7.35 2.04
C LEU A 185 19.96 8.44 2.70
N LEU A 186 19.02 9.04 1.97
CA LEU A 186 18.09 10.01 2.56
C LEU A 186 17.25 9.37 3.67
N GLY A 187 16.74 8.15 3.47
CA GLY A 187 16.00 7.43 4.50
C GLY A 187 16.86 7.07 5.72
N LEU A 188 18.15 6.70 5.51
CA LEU A 188 19.08 6.48 6.60
C LEU A 188 19.36 7.75 7.42
N VAL A 189 19.34 8.93 6.80
CA VAL A 189 19.44 10.23 7.51
C VAL A 189 18.15 10.54 8.27
N ILE A 190 16.99 10.23 7.71
CA ILE A 190 15.69 10.49 8.36
C ILE A 190 15.50 9.61 9.60
N ALA A 191 16.03 8.39 9.63
CA ALA A 191 15.84 7.46 10.75
C ALA A 191 16.31 8.02 12.11
N PRO A 192 17.56 8.52 12.28
CA PRO A 192 17.98 9.15 13.53
C PRO A 192 17.21 10.44 13.81
N ILE A 193 16.87 11.25 12.80
CA ILE A 193 16.07 12.47 12.98
C ILE A 193 14.70 12.11 13.56
N PHE A 194 14.02 11.08 12.99
CA PHE A 194 12.74 10.58 13.51
C PHE A 194 12.89 10.19 14.99
N ARG A 195 13.92 9.44 15.35
CA ARG A 195 14.15 9.00 16.74
C ARG A 195 14.40 10.12 17.71
N LEU A 196 15.10 11.17 17.29
CA LEU A 196 15.39 12.35 18.10
C LEU A 196 14.16 13.24 18.29
N VAL A 197 13.33 13.35 17.26
CA VAL A 197 12.15 14.24 17.27
C VAL A 197 10.93 13.59 17.91
N VAL A 198 10.67 12.28 17.59
CA VAL A 198 9.47 11.59 18.05
C VAL A 198 9.74 10.79 19.32
N ARG A 199 9.19 11.25 20.43
CA ARG A 199 9.27 10.55 21.72
C ARG A 199 8.28 9.41 21.78
N GLU A 200 8.60 8.37 22.56
CA GLU A 200 7.67 7.29 22.84
C GLU A 200 6.48 7.83 23.65
N PRO A 201 5.22 7.61 23.20
CA PRO A 201 4.06 8.05 23.99
C PRO A 201 3.91 7.21 25.26
N ALA A 202 3.42 7.84 26.35
CA ALA A 202 3.03 7.10 27.54
C ALA A 202 1.88 6.14 27.19
N ARG A 203 1.97 4.89 27.65
CA ARG A 203 0.99 3.85 27.33
C ARG A 203 0.00 3.68 28.47
N PRO A 204 -1.31 3.67 28.20
CA PRO A 204 -2.25 3.09 29.12
C PRO A 204 -1.91 1.60 29.30
N VAL A 205 -1.90 1.11 30.53
CA VAL A 205 -1.77 -0.32 30.80
C VAL A 205 -2.95 -1.04 30.14
N GLN A 206 -2.70 -1.77 29.07
CA GLN A 206 -3.76 -2.58 28.43
C GLN A 206 -4.11 -3.75 29.34
N SER A 207 -5.25 -3.65 30.01
CA SER A 207 -5.85 -4.75 30.77
C SER A 207 -6.58 -5.70 29.80
N GLY A 208 -5.90 -6.74 29.32
CA GLY A 208 -6.49 -7.82 28.53
C GLY A 208 -5.45 -8.63 27.78
N ALA A 209 -5.59 -9.95 27.78
CA ALA A 209 -4.77 -10.82 26.95
C ALA A 209 -5.09 -10.62 25.46
N PRO A 210 -4.10 -10.49 24.58
CA PRO A 210 -4.34 -10.40 23.14
C PRO A 210 -5.11 -11.63 22.65
N VAL A 211 -6.16 -11.42 21.85
CA VAL A 211 -6.89 -12.54 21.25
C VAL A 211 -5.98 -13.20 20.23
N PRO A 212 -5.78 -14.54 20.30
CA PRO A 212 -4.95 -15.25 19.34
C PRO A 212 -5.46 -15.04 17.91
N VAL A 213 -4.57 -14.67 16.98
CA VAL A 213 -4.92 -14.44 15.55
C VAL A 213 -5.62 -15.67 14.93
N GLY A 214 -5.22 -16.89 15.35
CA GLY A 214 -5.87 -18.12 14.91
C GLY A 214 -7.34 -18.25 15.28
N ALA A 215 -7.75 -17.75 16.45
CA ALA A 215 -9.16 -17.73 16.85
C ALA A 215 -9.98 -16.77 15.98
N VAL A 216 -9.42 -15.61 15.65
CA VAL A 216 -10.06 -14.62 14.76
C VAL A 216 -10.17 -15.18 13.35
N PHE A 217 -9.11 -15.85 12.85
CA PHE A 217 -9.15 -16.50 11.55
C PHE A 217 -10.22 -17.59 11.48
N GLY A 218 -10.39 -18.40 12.52
CA GLY A 218 -11.45 -19.41 12.59
C GLY A 218 -12.87 -18.82 12.44
N ILE A 219 -13.15 -17.69 13.12
CA ILE A 219 -14.43 -16.97 13.00
C ILE A 219 -14.63 -16.42 11.59
N LEU A 220 -13.60 -15.79 11.02
CA LEU A 220 -13.66 -15.21 9.67
C LEU A 220 -13.81 -16.29 8.61
N ALA A 221 -13.07 -17.39 8.72
CA ALA A 221 -13.08 -18.50 7.77
C ALA A 221 -14.47 -19.16 7.64
N ALA A 222 -15.25 -19.15 8.71
CA ALA A 222 -16.63 -19.67 8.70
C ALA A 222 -17.61 -18.74 7.97
N LYS A 223 -17.24 -17.48 7.68
CA LYS A 223 -18.12 -16.49 7.05
C LYS A 223 -17.87 -16.40 5.55
N ARG A 224 -18.88 -16.69 4.75
CA ARG A 224 -18.81 -16.57 3.28
C ARG A 224 -18.49 -15.15 2.83
N GLY A 225 -19.06 -14.13 3.50
CA GLY A 225 -18.78 -12.72 3.23
C GLY A 225 -17.30 -12.37 3.33
N PHE A 226 -16.58 -12.94 4.27
CA PHE A 226 -15.13 -12.73 4.42
C PHE A 226 -14.35 -13.19 3.18
N TRP A 227 -14.60 -14.41 2.70
CA TRP A 227 -13.86 -14.96 1.55
C TRP A 227 -14.15 -14.18 0.27
N PHE A 228 -15.41 -13.81 0.02
CA PHE A 228 -15.73 -12.98 -1.15
C PHE A 228 -15.13 -11.59 -1.07
N LEU A 229 -15.08 -10.95 0.11
CA LEU A 229 -14.37 -9.69 0.30
C LEU A 229 -12.86 -9.86 0.09
N ALA A 230 -12.26 -10.90 0.67
CA ALA A 230 -10.81 -11.15 0.58
C ALA A 230 -10.38 -11.47 -0.86
N LEU A 231 -11.10 -12.34 -1.56
CA LEU A 231 -10.82 -12.68 -2.96
C LEU A 231 -11.06 -11.49 -3.89
N GLY A 232 -12.15 -10.74 -3.69
CA GLY A 232 -12.44 -9.54 -4.47
C GLY A 232 -11.36 -8.48 -4.28
N ALA A 233 -10.93 -8.22 -3.05
CA ALA A 233 -9.84 -7.29 -2.77
C ALA A 233 -8.49 -7.81 -3.32
N ALA A 234 -8.19 -9.10 -3.18
CA ALA A 234 -6.97 -9.70 -3.71
C ALA A 234 -6.89 -9.60 -5.25
N CYS A 235 -7.97 -9.90 -5.96
CA CYS A 235 -8.04 -9.73 -7.42
C CYS A 235 -7.87 -8.25 -7.83
N SER A 236 -8.54 -7.32 -7.13
CA SER A 236 -8.40 -5.89 -7.37
C SER A 236 -6.97 -5.43 -7.11
N SER A 237 -6.36 -5.83 -5.99
CA SER A 237 -5.00 -5.48 -5.64
C SER A 237 -3.97 -6.10 -6.58
N MET A 238 -4.19 -7.33 -7.04
CA MET A 238 -3.33 -7.98 -8.03
C MET A 238 -3.31 -7.18 -9.35
N CYS A 239 -4.46 -6.75 -9.83
CA CYS A 239 -4.55 -5.87 -10.98
C CYS A 239 -3.92 -4.50 -10.69
N GLY A 240 -4.30 -3.84 -9.59
CA GLY A 240 -3.84 -2.50 -9.24
C GLY A 240 -2.31 -2.41 -9.07
N TYR A 241 -1.70 -3.32 -8.30
CA TYR A 241 -0.24 -3.36 -8.12
C TYR A 241 0.49 -3.80 -9.40
N GLY A 242 -0.09 -4.74 -10.17
CA GLY A 242 0.45 -5.14 -11.46
C GLY A 242 0.51 -3.98 -12.44
N VAL A 243 -0.62 -3.29 -12.63
CA VAL A 243 -0.69 -2.11 -13.52
C VAL A 243 0.21 -0.98 -13.00
N ALA A 244 0.19 -0.65 -11.71
CA ALA A 244 1.02 0.42 -11.15
C ALA A 244 2.52 0.18 -11.36
N PHE A 245 2.97 -1.08 -11.27
CA PHE A 245 4.36 -1.46 -11.50
C PHE A 245 4.76 -1.38 -12.99
N TRP A 246 3.87 -1.85 -13.90
CA TRP A 246 4.18 -1.97 -15.32
C TRP A 246 3.79 -0.76 -16.16
N LEU A 247 2.96 0.15 -15.63
CA LEU A 247 2.51 1.34 -16.37
C LEU A 247 3.68 2.24 -16.82
N PRO A 248 4.75 2.50 -16.00
CA PRO A 248 5.92 3.22 -16.48
C PRO A 248 6.56 2.54 -17.71
N SER A 249 6.74 1.23 -17.64
CA SER A 249 7.31 0.46 -18.76
C SER A 249 6.43 0.49 -20.01
N LEU A 250 5.11 0.46 -19.85
CA LEU A 250 4.16 0.63 -20.96
C LEU A 250 4.31 2.01 -21.62
N LEU A 251 4.36 3.07 -20.79
CA LEU A 251 4.52 4.44 -21.29
C LEU A 251 5.82 4.62 -22.08
N MET A 252 6.90 3.98 -21.65
CA MET A 252 8.18 4.04 -22.33
C MET A 252 8.21 3.17 -23.59
N ARG A 253 7.70 1.92 -23.54
CA ARG A 253 7.80 0.94 -24.63
C ARG A 253 6.79 1.18 -25.74
N SER A 254 5.53 1.50 -25.40
CA SER A 254 4.42 1.61 -26.37
C SER A 254 4.02 3.05 -26.68
N PHE A 255 4.23 4.01 -25.75
CA PHE A 255 3.94 5.43 -25.99
C PHE A 255 5.19 6.25 -26.31
N GLY A 256 6.39 5.68 -26.23
CA GLY A 256 7.64 6.35 -26.57
C GLY A 256 8.07 7.48 -25.63
N LEU A 257 7.54 7.51 -24.39
CA LEU A 257 7.96 8.50 -23.42
C LEU A 257 9.34 8.15 -22.86
N ASP A 258 10.14 9.18 -22.54
CA ASP A 258 11.36 9.00 -21.75
C ASP A 258 11.04 8.82 -20.25
N LEU A 259 12.05 8.57 -19.45
CA LEU A 259 11.90 8.36 -18.00
C LEU A 259 11.23 9.53 -17.29
N LEU A 260 11.61 10.76 -17.67
CA LEU A 260 11.06 11.97 -17.09
C LEU A 260 9.58 12.14 -17.48
N GLY A 261 9.25 11.97 -18.74
CA GLY A 261 7.88 12.04 -19.26
C GLY A 261 6.97 10.98 -18.63
N ALA A 262 7.44 9.74 -18.51
CA ALA A 262 6.72 8.68 -17.81
C ALA A 262 6.53 9.02 -16.32
N GLY A 263 7.55 9.56 -15.66
CA GLY A 263 7.48 10.02 -14.26
C GLY A 263 6.47 11.16 -14.08
N GLN A 264 6.44 12.15 -14.98
CA GLN A 264 5.50 13.27 -14.93
C GLN A 264 4.06 12.79 -15.16
N PHE A 265 3.85 11.93 -16.15
CA PHE A 265 2.54 11.33 -16.42
C PHE A 265 2.01 10.59 -15.18
N LEU A 266 2.81 9.72 -14.62
CA LEU A 266 2.41 8.93 -13.44
C LEU A 266 2.30 9.79 -12.18
N GLY A 267 3.20 10.72 -11.96
CA GLY A 267 3.13 11.65 -10.84
C GLY A 267 1.83 12.45 -10.85
N GLY A 268 1.44 12.99 -12.01
CA GLY A 268 0.16 13.66 -12.20
C GLY A 268 -1.03 12.73 -11.95
N LEU A 269 -1.00 11.53 -12.50
CA LEU A 269 -2.05 10.53 -12.36
C LEU A 269 -2.24 10.10 -10.89
N LEU A 270 -1.16 9.85 -10.16
CA LEU A 270 -1.18 9.44 -8.76
C LEU A 270 -1.63 10.56 -7.83
N LEU A 271 -1.20 11.79 -8.06
CA LEU A 271 -1.62 12.93 -7.26
C LEU A 271 -3.09 13.26 -7.49
N LEU A 272 -3.50 13.42 -8.74
CA LEU A 272 -4.88 13.83 -9.05
C LEU A 272 -5.86 12.68 -8.81
N GLY A 273 -5.63 11.53 -9.43
CA GLY A 273 -6.51 10.37 -9.31
C GLY A 273 -6.45 9.71 -7.93
N GLY A 274 -5.25 9.55 -7.36
CA GLY A 274 -5.08 8.90 -6.06
C GLY A 274 -5.73 9.69 -4.91
N VAL A 275 -5.49 11.00 -4.83
CA VAL A 275 -6.12 11.85 -3.80
C VAL A 275 -7.63 11.88 -3.96
N ALA A 276 -8.13 12.09 -5.18
CA ALA A 276 -9.56 12.09 -5.47
C ALA A 276 -10.22 10.75 -5.09
N GLY A 277 -9.56 9.63 -5.39
CA GLY A 277 -10.08 8.29 -5.12
C GLY A 277 -10.20 7.95 -3.64
N VAL A 278 -9.19 8.28 -2.84
CA VAL A 278 -9.23 8.08 -1.39
C VAL A 278 -10.36 8.88 -0.75
N LEU A 279 -10.52 10.15 -1.14
CA LEU A 279 -11.58 11.01 -0.63
C LEU A 279 -12.97 10.53 -1.07
N LEU A 280 -13.12 10.13 -2.33
CA LEU A 280 -14.36 9.61 -2.88
C LEU A 280 -14.78 8.31 -2.18
N GLY A 281 -13.82 7.40 -1.95
CA GLY A 281 -14.06 6.12 -1.28
C GLY A 281 -14.57 6.29 0.16
N GLY A 282 -13.96 7.20 0.92
CA GLY A 282 -14.42 7.55 2.26
C GLY A 282 -15.86 8.13 2.24
N PHE A 283 -16.09 9.13 1.41
CA PHE A 283 -17.40 9.78 1.29
C PHE A 283 -18.54 8.82 0.87
N LEU A 284 -18.28 7.98 -0.14
CA LEU A 284 -19.26 6.99 -0.61
C LEU A 284 -19.50 5.89 0.42
N GLY A 285 -18.44 5.43 1.10
CA GLY A 285 -18.53 4.43 2.16
C GLY A 285 -19.43 4.91 3.30
N ASP A 286 -19.21 6.13 3.80
CA ASP A 286 -20.00 6.71 4.88
C ASP A 286 -21.46 6.96 4.48
N ARG A 287 -21.68 7.53 3.29
CA ARG A 287 -23.02 7.95 2.86
C ARG A 287 -23.91 6.77 2.45
N LEU A 288 -23.38 5.78 1.76
CA LEU A 288 -24.14 4.66 1.23
C LEU A 288 -24.14 3.46 2.18
N GLY A 289 -23.02 3.16 2.83
CA GLY A 289 -22.89 2.05 3.78
C GLY A 289 -23.81 2.17 5.00
N GLY A 290 -24.14 3.40 5.41
CA GLY A 290 -25.13 3.68 6.44
C GLY A 290 -26.57 3.33 6.04
N ARG A 291 -26.89 3.28 4.73
CA ARG A 291 -28.23 2.93 4.24
C ARG A 291 -28.43 1.41 4.13
N ASP A 292 -27.44 0.71 3.58
CA ASP A 292 -27.43 -0.74 3.46
C ASP A 292 -25.99 -1.25 3.51
N ARG A 293 -25.74 -2.25 4.35
CA ARG A 293 -24.43 -2.89 4.54
C ARG A 293 -23.82 -3.46 3.26
N ALA A 294 -24.67 -3.83 2.29
CA ALA A 294 -24.21 -4.35 1.00
C ALA A 294 -23.41 -3.31 0.19
N TYR A 295 -23.65 -2.01 0.39
CA TYR A 295 -22.92 -0.96 -0.32
C TYR A 295 -21.42 -0.91 0.02
N TYR A 296 -21.00 -1.41 1.19
CA TYR A 296 -19.58 -1.54 1.50
C TYR A 296 -18.80 -2.43 0.49
N ALA A 297 -19.51 -3.34 -0.19
CA ALA A 297 -18.93 -4.17 -1.26
C ALA A 297 -19.44 -3.77 -2.66
N TRP A 298 -20.67 -3.29 -2.81
CA TRP A 298 -21.21 -2.92 -4.13
C TRP A 298 -20.60 -1.65 -4.71
N VAL A 299 -20.22 -0.68 -3.86
CA VAL A 299 -19.53 0.54 -4.32
C VAL A 299 -18.21 0.19 -5.00
N PRO A 300 -17.29 -0.60 -4.39
CA PRO A 300 -16.10 -1.09 -5.08
C PRO A 300 -16.43 -1.92 -6.34
N ALA A 301 -17.44 -2.79 -6.29
CA ALA A 301 -17.83 -3.61 -7.45
C ALA A 301 -18.14 -2.74 -8.67
N VAL A 302 -18.97 -1.72 -8.50
CA VAL A 302 -19.32 -0.76 -9.57
C VAL A 302 -18.10 0.02 -10.04
N SER A 303 -17.21 0.43 -9.11
CA SER A 303 -15.98 1.14 -9.44
C SER A 303 -15.09 0.33 -10.38
N TYR A 304 -14.95 -0.98 -10.14
CA TYR A 304 -14.15 -1.86 -11.00
C TYR A 304 -14.76 -2.05 -12.39
N VAL A 305 -16.08 -2.24 -12.46
CA VAL A 305 -16.79 -2.42 -13.74
C VAL A 305 -16.72 -1.17 -14.61
N ILE A 306 -16.79 0.03 -14.00
CA ILE A 306 -16.65 1.30 -14.73
C ILE A 306 -15.17 1.58 -15.09
N GLY A 307 -14.26 1.31 -14.17
CA GLY A 307 -12.83 1.65 -14.37
C GLY A 307 -12.14 0.76 -15.42
N MET A 308 -12.49 -0.52 -15.47
CA MET A 308 -11.83 -1.48 -16.37
C MET A 308 -11.89 -1.08 -17.85
N PRO A 309 -13.05 -0.79 -18.46
CA PRO A 309 -13.09 -0.43 -19.89
C PRO A 309 -12.34 0.87 -20.19
N LEU A 310 -12.37 1.85 -19.28
CA LEU A 310 -11.60 3.09 -19.44
C LEU A 310 -10.09 2.83 -19.43
N PHE A 311 -9.62 1.94 -18.54
CA PHE A 311 -8.22 1.51 -18.56
C PHE A 311 -7.86 0.79 -19.87
N VAL A 312 -8.70 -0.15 -20.31
CA VAL A 312 -8.46 -0.89 -21.57
C VAL A 312 -8.36 0.07 -22.75
N ILE A 313 -9.32 0.98 -22.92
CA ILE A 313 -9.32 1.97 -24.01
C ILE A 313 -8.05 2.84 -23.92
N GLY A 314 -7.68 3.29 -22.71
CA GLY A 314 -6.48 4.10 -22.51
C GLY A 314 -5.19 3.33 -22.83
N VAL A 315 -5.06 2.07 -22.44
CA VAL A 315 -3.90 1.19 -22.75
C VAL A 315 -3.77 0.94 -24.25
N LEU A 316 -4.89 0.79 -24.95
CA LEU A 316 -4.94 0.56 -26.39
C LEU A 316 -4.88 1.84 -27.24
N SER A 317 -4.87 3.01 -26.61
CA SER A 317 -4.77 4.30 -27.28
C SER A 317 -3.36 4.57 -27.81
N ASP A 318 -3.26 5.32 -28.88
CA ASP A 318 -1.99 5.82 -29.42
C ASP A 318 -1.67 7.25 -29.00
N SER A 319 -2.59 7.93 -28.28
CA SER A 319 -2.43 9.30 -27.82
C SER A 319 -2.14 9.35 -26.33
N VAL A 320 -0.97 9.90 -25.95
CA VAL A 320 -0.55 10.10 -24.55
C VAL A 320 -1.56 10.94 -23.76
N GLY A 321 -2.03 12.07 -24.34
CA GLY A 321 -2.98 12.95 -23.68
C GLY A 321 -4.35 12.31 -23.47
N PHE A 322 -4.84 11.55 -24.46
CA PHE A 322 -6.09 10.82 -24.35
C PHE A 322 -5.99 9.68 -23.34
N ALA A 323 -4.89 8.93 -23.33
CA ALA A 323 -4.62 7.91 -22.32
C ALA A 323 -4.57 8.50 -20.91
N PHE A 324 -3.93 9.67 -20.71
CA PHE A 324 -3.91 10.35 -19.42
C PHE A 324 -5.31 10.70 -18.92
N ALA A 325 -6.14 11.31 -19.77
CA ALA A 325 -7.51 11.65 -19.41
C ALA A 325 -8.35 10.41 -19.05
N LEU A 326 -8.21 9.34 -19.83
CA LEU A 326 -8.90 8.07 -19.56
C LEU A 326 -8.42 7.38 -18.28
N PHE A 327 -7.14 7.47 -17.94
CA PHE A 327 -6.59 6.82 -16.74
C PHE A 327 -6.95 7.56 -15.44
N LEU A 328 -7.27 8.85 -15.47
CA LEU A 328 -7.64 9.62 -14.27
C LEU A 328 -8.84 9.03 -13.52
N VAL A 329 -9.89 8.66 -14.25
CA VAL A 329 -11.11 8.11 -13.63
C VAL A 329 -10.86 6.74 -12.98
N PRO A 330 -10.35 5.72 -13.69
CA PRO A 330 -10.08 4.44 -13.07
C PRO A 330 -8.98 4.52 -11.99
N GLN A 331 -8.00 5.40 -12.11
CA GLN A 331 -7.03 5.63 -11.05
C GLN A 331 -7.66 6.11 -9.75
N ALA A 332 -8.67 6.98 -9.82
CA ALA A 332 -9.47 7.35 -8.66
C ALA A 332 -10.31 6.16 -8.14
N LEU A 333 -10.98 5.45 -9.05
CA LEU A 333 -11.87 4.34 -8.69
C LEU A 333 -11.15 3.14 -8.04
N VAL A 334 -9.88 2.92 -8.37
CA VAL A 334 -9.05 1.86 -7.77
C VAL A 334 -8.88 2.02 -6.26
N TYR A 335 -8.89 3.23 -5.72
CA TYR A 335 -8.74 3.46 -4.28
C TYR A 335 -10.05 3.43 -3.48
N VAL A 336 -11.20 3.41 -4.16
CA VAL A 336 -12.53 3.49 -3.53
C VAL A 336 -12.82 2.33 -2.57
N TRP A 337 -12.24 1.15 -2.79
CA TRP A 337 -12.48 -0.04 -1.96
C TRP A 337 -11.88 0.04 -0.55
N LEU A 338 -10.83 0.83 -0.35
CA LEU A 338 -9.96 0.75 0.82
C LEU A 338 -10.74 1.00 2.14
N GLY A 339 -11.48 2.09 2.20
CA GLY A 339 -12.32 2.40 3.37
C GLY A 339 -13.51 1.44 3.56
N PRO A 340 -14.38 1.32 2.56
CA PRO A 340 -15.58 0.49 2.68
C PRO A 340 -15.30 -0.97 3.00
N VAL A 341 -14.36 -1.62 2.28
CA VAL A 341 -14.07 -3.05 2.49
C VAL A 341 -13.43 -3.32 3.84
N LEU A 342 -12.47 -2.46 4.29
CA LEU A 342 -11.89 -2.60 5.63
C LEU A 342 -12.95 -2.44 6.73
N THR A 343 -13.86 -1.48 6.57
CA THR A 343 -15.00 -1.31 7.49
C THR A 343 -15.88 -2.57 7.52
N ALA A 344 -16.22 -3.13 6.35
CA ALA A 344 -16.99 -4.36 6.27
C ALA A 344 -16.31 -5.53 7.00
N VAL A 345 -15.01 -5.73 6.78
CA VAL A 345 -14.23 -6.80 7.44
C VAL A 345 -14.24 -6.64 8.96
N GLN A 346 -14.09 -5.42 9.46
CA GLN A 346 -14.13 -5.15 10.91
C GLN A 346 -15.50 -5.49 11.54
N HIS A 347 -16.59 -5.36 10.79
CA HIS A 347 -17.92 -5.70 11.26
C HIS A 347 -18.31 -7.18 11.05
N LEU A 348 -17.39 -8.01 10.57
CA LEU A 348 -17.58 -9.46 10.57
C LEU A 348 -17.24 -10.10 11.92
N VAL A 349 -16.63 -9.35 12.84
CA VAL A 349 -16.19 -9.84 14.16
C VAL A 349 -16.61 -8.87 15.26
N PRO A 350 -16.65 -9.32 16.54
CA PRO A 350 -16.85 -8.44 17.70
C PRO A 350 -15.79 -7.33 17.78
N ALA A 351 -16.13 -6.22 18.46
CA ALA A 351 -15.29 -5.01 18.50
C ALA A 351 -13.84 -5.25 18.94
N HIS A 352 -13.62 -6.11 19.95
CA HIS A 352 -12.29 -6.44 20.48
C HIS A 352 -11.40 -7.25 19.52
N MET A 353 -11.95 -7.79 18.41
CA MET A 353 -11.24 -8.57 17.39
C MET A 353 -11.01 -7.81 16.08
N ARG A 354 -11.52 -6.58 15.92
CA ARG A 354 -11.50 -5.82 14.65
C ARG A 354 -10.10 -5.58 14.10
N ALA A 355 -9.13 -5.29 14.96
CA ALA A 355 -7.74 -5.08 14.55
C ALA A 355 -7.13 -6.35 13.95
N SER A 356 -7.32 -7.50 14.61
CA SER A 356 -6.83 -8.79 14.13
C SER A 356 -7.55 -9.24 12.84
N ALA A 357 -8.84 -8.94 12.70
CA ALA A 357 -9.58 -9.21 11.46
C ALA A 357 -9.04 -8.40 10.28
N SER A 358 -8.77 -7.10 10.47
CA SER A 358 -8.14 -6.26 9.45
C SER A 358 -6.73 -6.78 9.09
N ALA A 359 -5.93 -7.18 10.08
CA ALA A 359 -4.59 -7.73 9.84
C ALA A 359 -4.65 -9.03 9.04
N THR A 360 -5.56 -9.95 9.36
CA THR A 360 -5.76 -11.21 8.64
C THR A 360 -6.18 -10.95 7.19
N PHE A 361 -7.12 -10.04 6.97
CA PHE A 361 -7.57 -9.64 5.64
C PHE A 361 -6.42 -9.03 4.83
N LEU A 362 -5.69 -8.07 5.41
CA LEU A 362 -4.57 -7.41 4.73
C LEU A 362 -3.43 -8.36 4.43
N LEU A 363 -3.17 -9.37 5.27
CA LEU A 363 -2.19 -10.42 4.99
C LEU A 363 -2.54 -11.16 3.69
N ILE A 364 -3.79 -11.60 3.53
CA ILE A 364 -4.24 -12.29 2.32
C ILE A 364 -4.17 -11.35 1.12
N ASN A 365 -4.70 -10.13 1.27
CA ASN A 365 -4.72 -9.13 0.20
C ASN A 365 -3.31 -8.78 -0.30
N ASN A 366 -2.36 -8.56 0.61
CA ASN A 366 -1.00 -8.18 0.23
C ASN A 366 -0.21 -9.37 -0.34
N LEU A 367 -0.34 -10.56 0.26
CA LEU A 367 0.40 -11.73 -0.21
C LEU A 367 -0.01 -12.11 -1.65
N VAL A 368 -1.31 -12.10 -1.94
CA VAL A 368 -1.85 -12.41 -3.27
C VAL A 368 -1.76 -11.20 -4.19
N GLY A 369 -2.32 -10.06 -3.77
CA GLY A 369 -2.43 -8.88 -4.61
C GLY A 369 -1.07 -8.26 -4.94
N LEU A 370 -0.34 -7.84 -3.93
CA LEU A 370 0.98 -7.22 -4.08
C LEU A 370 2.03 -8.24 -4.54
N GLY A 371 2.01 -9.47 -4.00
CA GLY A 371 3.00 -10.50 -4.31
C GLY A 371 2.91 -11.00 -5.75
N LEU A 372 1.72 -11.30 -6.24
CA LEU A 372 1.55 -11.93 -7.55
C LEU A 372 1.26 -10.93 -8.68
N GLY A 373 0.79 -9.69 -8.37
CA GLY A 373 0.30 -8.77 -9.39
C GLY A 373 1.34 -8.42 -10.46
N SER A 374 2.47 -7.89 -10.06
CA SER A 374 3.55 -7.51 -11.00
C SER A 374 4.21 -8.72 -11.67
N TRP A 375 4.37 -9.82 -10.93
CA TRP A 375 4.93 -11.05 -11.48
C TRP A 375 4.02 -11.68 -12.55
N ALA A 376 2.72 -11.74 -12.33
CA ALA A 376 1.77 -12.31 -13.28
C ALA A 376 1.73 -11.54 -14.60
N VAL A 377 1.71 -10.19 -14.53
CA VAL A 377 1.78 -9.36 -15.74
C VAL A 377 3.09 -9.54 -16.48
N GLY A 378 4.24 -9.59 -15.77
CA GLY A 378 5.55 -9.82 -16.38
C GLY A 378 5.67 -11.19 -17.02
N SER A 379 5.19 -12.24 -16.36
CA SER A 379 5.18 -13.61 -16.88
C SER A 379 4.30 -13.72 -18.15
N LEU A 380 3.15 -13.04 -18.12
CA LEU A 380 2.27 -13.00 -19.29
C LEU A 380 2.89 -12.20 -20.44
N SER A 381 3.61 -11.10 -20.13
CA SER A 381 4.35 -10.32 -21.14
C SER A 381 5.40 -11.18 -21.84
N ASP A 382 6.23 -11.93 -21.08
CA ASP A 382 7.23 -12.83 -21.65
C ASP A 382 6.57 -13.96 -22.49
N ALA A 383 5.45 -14.52 -22.04
CA ALA A 383 4.71 -15.56 -22.76
C ALA A 383 4.09 -15.04 -24.08
N LEU A 384 3.69 -13.78 -24.12
CA LEU A 384 3.12 -13.14 -25.32
C LEU A 384 4.20 -12.56 -26.26
N ALA A 385 5.44 -12.42 -25.82
CA ALA A 385 6.52 -11.81 -26.60
C ALA A 385 6.78 -12.48 -27.96
N PRO A 386 6.69 -13.82 -28.13
CA PRO A 386 6.85 -14.45 -29.42
C PRO A 386 5.80 -14.04 -30.48
N ALA A 387 4.58 -13.69 -30.01
CA ALA A 387 3.46 -13.33 -30.89
C ALA A 387 3.34 -11.82 -31.12
N TYR A 388 3.65 -10.99 -30.09
CA TYR A 388 3.36 -9.56 -30.10
C TYR A 388 4.61 -8.67 -29.99
N GLY A 389 5.82 -9.25 -29.83
CA GLY A 389 7.06 -8.50 -29.75
C GLY A 389 7.04 -7.45 -28.64
N GLN A 390 7.33 -6.20 -28.99
CA GLN A 390 7.38 -5.08 -28.03
C GLN A 390 6.02 -4.73 -27.43
N GLU A 391 4.92 -5.04 -28.11
CA GLU A 391 3.56 -4.79 -27.64
C GLU A 391 3.04 -5.87 -26.66
N ALA A 392 3.81 -6.93 -26.40
CA ALA A 392 3.43 -8.01 -25.50
C ALA A 392 3.01 -7.51 -24.10
N LEU A 393 3.72 -6.52 -23.56
CA LEU A 393 3.38 -5.90 -22.26
C LEU A 393 2.02 -5.19 -22.30
N ARG A 394 1.69 -4.50 -23.39
CA ARG A 394 0.39 -3.84 -23.58
C ARG A 394 -0.76 -4.86 -23.47
N TYR A 395 -0.67 -5.98 -24.18
CA TYR A 395 -1.68 -7.04 -24.14
C TYR A 395 -1.69 -7.80 -22.80
N ALA A 396 -0.54 -7.97 -22.15
CA ALA A 396 -0.46 -8.55 -20.82
C ALA A 396 -1.19 -7.69 -19.79
N ILE A 397 -1.05 -6.36 -19.85
CA ILE A 397 -1.79 -5.43 -19.00
C ILE A 397 -3.30 -5.50 -19.28
N VAL A 398 -3.71 -5.50 -20.56
CA VAL A 398 -5.14 -5.63 -20.94
C VAL A 398 -5.74 -6.91 -20.38
N ALA A 399 -5.04 -8.04 -20.49
CA ALA A 399 -5.50 -9.31 -19.91
C ALA A 399 -5.59 -9.24 -18.37
N ALA A 400 -4.61 -8.62 -17.72
CA ALA A 400 -4.62 -8.45 -16.26
C ALA A 400 -5.79 -7.55 -15.77
N LEU A 401 -6.23 -6.58 -16.57
CA LEU A 401 -7.41 -5.77 -16.26
C LEU A 401 -8.70 -6.61 -16.12
N GLY A 402 -8.73 -7.81 -16.70
CA GLY A 402 -9.81 -8.78 -16.50
C GLY A 402 -10.01 -9.19 -15.03
N PHE A 403 -8.96 -9.11 -14.19
CA PHE A 403 -9.08 -9.35 -12.74
C PHE A 403 -10.00 -8.33 -12.04
N TYR A 404 -10.21 -7.14 -12.61
CA TYR A 404 -11.21 -6.20 -12.08
C TYR A 404 -12.63 -6.71 -12.26
N LEU A 405 -12.93 -7.45 -13.34
CA LEU A 405 -14.24 -8.07 -13.50
C LEU A 405 -14.47 -9.16 -12.46
N LEU A 406 -13.46 -9.99 -12.20
CA LEU A 406 -13.51 -10.99 -11.13
C LEU A 406 -13.65 -10.33 -9.76
N ALA A 407 -12.92 -9.27 -9.49
CA ALA A 407 -13.05 -8.48 -8.27
C ALA A 407 -14.47 -7.92 -8.11
N GLY A 408 -15.03 -7.36 -9.18
CA GLY A 408 -16.41 -6.87 -9.21
C GLY A 408 -17.44 -7.96 -8.91
N LEU A 409 -17.28 -9.14 -9.51
CA LEU A 409 -18.13 -10.29 -9.26
C LEU A 409 -18.07 -10.75 -7.80
N PHE A 410 -16.87 -10.94 -7.24
CA PHE A 410 -16.71 -11.32 -5.84
C PHE A 410 -17.28 -10.28 -4.89
N MET A 411 -17.06 -8.99 -5.14
CA MET A 411 -17.61 -7.91 -4.34
C MET A 411 -19.15 -7.84 -4.45
N ALA A 412 -19.72 -8.08 -5.63
CA ALA A 412 -21.19 -8.13 -5.81
C ALA A 412 -21.82 -9.25 -4.98
N VAL A 413 -21.18 -10.44 -4.94
CA VAL A 413 -21.62 -11.57 -4.11
C VAL A 413 -21.41 -11.27 -2.63
N ALA A 414 -20.27 -10.66 -2.26
CA ALA A 414 -19.97 -10.26 -0.89
C ALA A 414 -21.03 -9.33 -0.32
N GLY A 415 -21.54 -8.37 -1.10
CA GLY A 415 -22.59 -7.46 -0.68
C GLY A 415 -23.85 -8.17 -0.19
N LYS A 416 -24.27 -9.24 -0.88
CA LYS A 416 -25.41 -10.07 -0.45
C LYS A 416 -25.10 -10.82 0.86
N ALA A 417 -23.87 -11.34 1.00
CA ALA A 417 -23.46 -12.09 2.18
C ALA A 417 -23.31 -11.19 3.42
N LEU A 418 -22.86 -9.93 3.26
CA LEU A 418 -22.67 -8.97 4.34
C LEU A 418 -23.96 -8.67 5.12
N ARG A 419 -25.11 -8.67 4.46
CA ARG A 419 -26.41 -8.46 5.13
C ARG A 419 -26.67 -9.52 6.21
N ARG A 420 -26.17 -10.74 6.02
CA ARG A 420 -26.33 -11.87 6.95
C ARG A 420 -25.18 -11.97 7.94
N ASP A 421 -23.93 -11.78 7.47
CA ASP A 421 -22.72 -12.07 8.22
C ASP A 421 -22.30 -10.92 9.16
N TRP A 422 -22.99 -9.76 9.10
CA TRP A 422 -22.69 -8.56 9.87
C TRP A 422 -22.94 -8.75 11.36
N VAL A 423 -21.98 -8.38 12.18
CA VAL A 423 -22.08 -8.33 13.64
C VAL A 423 -22.45 -6.91 14.07
N ALA A 424 -23.59 -6.76 14.73
CA ALA A 424 -23.97 -5.47 15.32
C ALA A 424 -22.92 -5.06 16.38
N ALA A 425 -22.66 -3.75 16.46
CA ALA A 425 -21.71 -3.19 17.41
C ALA A 425 -22.25 -3.23 18.83
#